data_510d1c0a728cf6789079926f05b39616
#
_entry.id   510d1c0a728cf6789079926f05b39616
#
_cell.length_a   1.000
_cell.length_b   1.000
_cell.length_c   1.000
_cell.angle_alpha   90.00
_cell.angle_beta   90.00
_cell.angle_gamma   90.00
#
_symmetry.space_group_name_H-M   'P 1'
#
loop_
_entity.id
_entity.type
_entity.pdbx_description
1 polymer ?
#
loop_
_entity_poly.entity_id
_entity_poly.type
_entity_poly.pdbx_seq_one_letter_code
_entity_poly.pdbx_strand_id
1 'polypeptide(L)'
;IPDEKVSDQEARFQALKAYLAEKLDIKVEFSISKDYAASVQRFANGEVHMAWFGGFTGVQARDRVKTARAIAQGDLDPQFKSYFIANASTGLPRSEEFPADAIKDLTFTFGSPSSTSGRLMPEYFIKQSTGKSAEEFFSKEVQFQKSGGHVATAEAVQAGSVQVGAINFKTYDSMVADGKLDPEKAPIIWVTPDYADYNLTVHGDLDKHFGEGFIDKLQKVLVECEDKEVLKAFNRDKLIPA
;
A
#
# COMPACT_ATOMS: atom_id res chain seq x y z
N ILE A 1 -4.67 5.96 2.22
CA ILE A 1 -3.25 6.39 2.24
C ILE A 1 -2.81 6.84 0.86
N PRO A 2 -1.86 7.78 0.73
CA PRO A 2 -1.39 8.35 -0.53
C PRO A 2 -0.30 7.47 -1.17
N ASP A 3 -0.65 6.29 -1.63
CA ASP A 3 0.22 5.35 -2.33
C ASP A 3 0.33 5.61 -3.85
N GLU A 4 -0.50 6.50 -4.37
CA GLU A 4 -0.55 6.95 -5.76
C GLU A 4 -0.70 8.48 -5.87
N LYS A 5 -0.80 9.01 -7.09
CA LYS A 5 -1.05 10.45 -7.34
C LYS A 5 -2.44 10.85 -6.82
N VAL A 6 -2.54 12.03 -6.20
CA VAL A 6 -3.77 12.53 -5.55
C VAL A 6 -4.95 12.59 -6.51
N SER A 7 -4.74 13.07 -7.75
CA SER A 7 -5.79 13.16 -8.77
C SER A 7 -6.45 11.82 -9.10
N ASP A 8 -5.64 10.76 -9.17
CA ASP A 8 -6.11 9.42 -9.52
C ASP A 8 -6.90 8.80 -8.36
N GLN A 9 -6.49 9.09 -7.13
CA GLN A 9 -7.21 8.66 -5.93
C GLN A 9 -8.59 9.35 -5.83
N GLU A 10 -8.68 10.67 -6.05
CA GLU A 10 -9.96 11.39 -5.99
C GLU A 10 -10.99 10.78 -6.94
N ALA A 11 -10.61 10.55 -8.20
CA ALA A 11 -11.51 9.96 -9.18
C ALA A 11 -12.02 8.57 -8.76
N ARG A 12 -11.12 7.72 -8.28
CA ARG A 12 -11.45 6.34 -7.87
C ARG A 12 -12.38 6.28 -6.66
N PHE A 13 -12.22 7.16 -5.67
CA PHE A 13 -13.03 7.13 -4.45
C PHE A 13 -14.42 7.75 -4.59
N GLN A 14 -14.75 8.42 -5.71
CA GLN A 14 -16.10 8.97 -5.92
C GLN A 14 -17.19 7.88 -5.97
N ALA A 15 -16.92 6.75 -6.63
CA ALA A 15 -17.85 5.62 -6.69
C ALA A 15 -18.10 5.03 -5.30
N LEU A 16 -17.05 4.81 -4.52
CA LEU A 16 -17.15 4.32 -3.14
C LEU A 16 -17.97 5.27 -2.25
N LYS A 17 -17.72 6.59 -2.37
CA LYS A 17 -18.47 7.61 -1.63
C LYS A 17 -19.96 7.53 -1.91
N ALA A 18 -20.34 7.48 -3.18
CA ALA A 18 -21.74 7.39 -3.60
C ALA A 18 -22.40 6.10 -3.12
N TYR A 19 -21.69 4.97 -3.30
CA TYR A 19 -22.14 3.66 -2.86
C TYR A 19 -22.42 3.60 -1.36
N LEU A 20 -21.48 4.05 -0.53
CA LEU A 20 -21.65 4.04 0.92
C LEU A 20 -22.77 5.00 1.38
N ALA A 21 -22.88 6.16 0.77
CA ALA A 21 -23.95 7.11 1.08
C ALA A 21 -25.33 6.52 0.80
N GLU A 22 -25.50 5.84 -0.34
CA GLU A 22 -26.76 5.18 -0.72
C GLU A 22 -27.07 3.98 0.23
N LYS A 23 -26.11 3.06 0.42
CA LYS A 23 -26.34 1.82 1.16
C LYS A 23 -26.52 2.00 2.66
N LEU A 24 -25.96 3.07 3.22
CA LEU A 24 -26.00 3.34 4.65
C LEU A 24 -26.96 4.47 5.02
N ASP A 25 -27.48 5.20 4.03
CA ASP A 25 -28.31 6.40 4.20
C ASP A 25 -27.65 7.47 5.11
N ILE A 26 -26.36 7.76 4.79
CA ILE A 26 -25.56 8.75 5.50
C ILE A 26 -24.84 9.68 4.55
N LYS A 27 -24.42 10.85 5.03
CA LYS A 27 -23.49 11.70 4.29
C LYS A 27 -22.07 11.14 4.41
N VAL A 28 -21.44 10.87 3.27
CA VAL A 28 -20.03 10.43 3.19
C VAL A 28 -19.19 11.52 2.58
N GLU A 29 -18.11 11.88 3.22
CA GLU A 29 -17.10 12.80 2.70
C GLU A 29 -15.79 12.07 2.51
N PHE A 30 -15.09 12.37 1.42
CA PHE A 30 -13.80 11.81 1.09
C PHE A 30 -12.71 12.87 1.27
N SER A 31 -11.60 12.46 1.83
CA SER A 31 -10.48 13.35 2.08
C SER A 31 -9.15 12.60 1.93
N ILE A 32 -8.23 13.19 1.18
CA ILE A 32 -6.88 12.67 0.97
C ILE A 32 -5.91 13.31 1.97
N SER A 33 -5.01 12.53 2.51
CA SER A 33 -3.90 13.00 3.34
C SER A 33 -2.66 13.24 2.48
N LYS A 34 -1.83 14.19 2.88
CA LYS A 34 -0.59 14.52 2.15
C LYS A 34 0.46 13.41 2.17
N ASP A 35 0.47 12.59 3.22
CA ASP A 35 1.39 11.47 3.43
C ASP A 35 0.78 10.43 4.38
N TYR A 36 1.47 9.30 4.53
CA TYR A 36 1.04 8.17 5.36
C TYR A 36 0.92 8.54 6.85
N ALA A 37 1.88 9.32 7.38
CA ALA A 37 1.87 9.74 8.78
C ALA A 37 0.70 10.69 9.05
N ALA A 38 0.41 11.61 8.12
CA ALA A 38 -0.76 12.48 8.20
C ALA A 38 -2.07 11.70 8.19
N SER A 39 -2.18 10.60 7.43
CA SER A 39 -3.36 9.72 7.45
C SER A 39 -3.60 9.13 8.83
N VAL A 40 -2.55 8.60 9.47
CA VAL A 40 -2.62 8.05 10.83
C VAL A 40 -2.97 9.13 11.85
N GLN A 41 -2.37 10.32 11.74
CA GLN A 41 -2.63 11.42 12.66
C GLN A 41 -4.07 11.93 12.57
N ARG A 42 -4.59 12.14 11.37
CA ARG A 42 -5.97 12.57 11.15
C ARG A 42 -6.99 11.55 11.64
N PHE A 43 -6.70 10.26 11.44
CA PHE A 43 -7.52 9.18 11.99
C PHE A 43 -7.47 9.22 13.53
N ALA A 44 -6.31 9.33 14.14
CA ALA A 44 -6.17 9.40 15.60
C ALA A 44 -6.85 10.63 16.22
N ASN A 45 -6.91 11.76 15.50
CA ASN A 45 -7.62 12.98 15.93
C ASN A 45 -9.17 12.88 15.75
N GLY A 46 -9.69 11.81 15.13
CA GLY A 46 -11.12 11.69 14.83
C GLY A 46 -11.59 12.56 13.64
N GLU A 47 -10.66 13.11 12.84
CA GLU A 47 -10.99 13.86 11.62
C GLU A 47 -11.40 12.93 10.46
N VAL A 48 -11.01 11.67 10.54
CA VAL A 48 -11.31 10.60 9.59
C VAL A 48 -11.78 9.38 10.37
N HIS A 49 -12.95 8.86 10.02
CA HIS A 49 -13.60 7.78 10.77
C HIS A 49 -13.38 6.39 10.15
N MET A 50 -13.03 6.34 8.88
CA MET A 50 -12.67 5.13 8.14
C MET A 50 -11.49 5.44 7.22
N ALA A 51 -10.50 4.57 7.19
CA ALA A 51 -9.34 4.74 6.32
C ALA A 51 -8.88 3.42 5.71
N TRP A 52 -8.49 3.47 4.44
CA TRP A 52 -7.75 2.41 3.76
C TRP A 52 -6.29 2.56 4.12
N PHE A 53 -5.81 1.72 5.02
CA PHE A 53 -4.42 1.72 5.49
C PHE A 53 -3.64 0.56 4.89
N GLY A 54 -2.33 0.74 4.73
CA GLY A 54 -1.41 -0.38 4.66
C GLY A 54 -1.27 -1.04 6.04
N GLY A 55 -0.76 -2.27 6.09
CA GLY A 55 -0.63 -3.04 7.33
C GLY A 55 0.05 -2.26 8.45
N PHE A 56 1.20 -1.64 8.17
CA PHE A 56 1.96 -0.85 9.15
C PHE A 56 1.19 0.37 9.68
N THR A 57 0.64 1.18 8.80
CA THR A 57 -0.14 2.36 9.21
C THR A 57 -1.45 1.98 9.89
N GLY A 58 -2.06 0.86 9.50
CA GLY A 58 -3.23 0.30 10.18
C GLY A 58 -2.91 -0.11 11.63
N VAL A 59 -1.77 -0.76 11.87
CA VAL A 59 -1.30 -1.07 13.22
C VAL A 59 -1.06 0.21 14.01
N GLN A 60 -0.36 1.21 13.45
CA GLN A 60 -0.14 2.50 14.11
C GLN A 60 -1.45 3.23 14.46
N ALA A 61 -2.45 3.18 13.57
CA ALA A 61 -3.76 3.79 13.82
C ALA A 61 -4.49 3.11 14.97
N ARG A 62 -4.54 1.77 14.98
CA ARG A 62 -5.17 0.98 16.06
C ARG A 62 -4.40 1.06 17.38
N ASP A 63 -3.10 1.26 17.34
CA ASP A 63 -2.33 1.50 18.56
C ASP A 63 -2.69 2.85 19.20
N ARG A 64 -2.90 3.89 18.41
CA ARG A 64 -3.31 5.22 18.91
C ARG A 64 -4.77 5.29 19.30
N VAL A 65 -5.65 4.60 18.59
CA VAL A 65 -7.11 4.57 18.83
C VAL A 65 -7.50 3.15 19.22
N LYS A 66 -7.53 2.86 20.52
CA LYS A 66 -7.72 1.49 21.04
C LYS A 66 -9.09 0.88 20.72
N THR A 67 -10.07 1.70 20.39
CA THR A 67 -11.41 1.26 19.95
C THR A 67 -11.47 0.99 18.44
N ALA A 68 -10.45 1.40 17.68
CA ALA A 68 -10.42 1.19 16.25
C ALA A 68 -10.18 -0.28 15.90
N ARG A 69 -10.84 -0.75 14.84
CA ARG A 69 -10.69 -2.12 14.33
C ARG A 69 -10.62 -2.16 12.81
N ALA A 70 -9.85 -3.09 12.26
CA ALA A 70 -9.94 -3.43 10.85
C ALA A 70 -11.26 -4.21 10.65
N ILE A 71 -11.99 -3.88 9.58
CA ILE A 71 -13.28 -4.50 9.29
C ILE A 71 -13.31 -5.21 7.93
N ALA A 72 -12.51 -4.75 6.98
CA ALA A 72 -12.44 -5.37 5.67
C ALA A 72 -11.02 -5.24 5.10
N GLN A 73 -10.70 -6.13 4.17
CA GLN A 73 -9.45 -6.13 3.40
C GLN A 73 -9.72 -6.69 2.01
N GLY A 74 -8.83 -6.51 1.07
CA GLY A 74 -8.93 -7.19 -0.21
C GLY A 74 -8.61 -8.68 -0.05
N ASP A 75 -9.13 -9.48 -0.94
CA ASP A 75 -8.93 -10.94 -0.96
C ASP A 75 -7.45 -11.36 -1.07
N LEU A 76 -6.62 -10.52 -1.70
CA LEU A 76 -5.17 -10.73 -1.83
C LEU A 76 -4.36 -10.14 -0.67
N ASP A 77 -4.96 -9.31 0.18
CA ASP A 77 -4.22 -8.58 1.22
C ASP A 77 -3.66 -9.48 2.34
N PRO A 78 -4.25 -10.64 2.69
CA PRO A 78 -3.63 -11.59 3.61
C PRO A 78 -2.36 -12.25 3.07
N GLN A 79 -2.16 -12.26 1.74
CA GLN A 79 -1.04 -12.87 1.04
C GLN A 79 -0.38 -11.86 0.09
N PHE A 80 -0.16 -10.67 0.59
CA PHE A 80 0.46 -9.58 -0.15
C PHE A 80 1.96 -9.79 -0.31
N LYS A 81 2.57 -9.14 -1.30
CA LYS A 81 4.01 -9.26 -1.57
C LYS A 81 4.59 -7.98 -2.13
N SER A 82 5.90 -7.87 -2.04
CA SER A 82 6.67 -6.83 -2.71
C SER A 82 7.51 -7.43 -3.83
N TYR A 83 7.69 -6.66 -4.89
CA TYR A 83 8.68 -6.92 -5.91
C TYR A 83 9.93 -6.07 -5.66
N PHE A 84 11.09 -6.68 -5.78
CA PHE A 84 12.33 -5.97 -6.02
C PHE A 84 12.49 -5.89 -7.54
N ILE A 85 12.58 -4.68 -8.05
CA ILE A 85 12.73 -4.40 -9.47
C ILE A 85 14.07 -3.73 -9.72
N ALA A 86 14.65 -3.97 -10.88
CA ALA A 86 15.91 -3.37 -11.25
C ALA A 86 15.82 -2.69 -12.61
N ASN A 87 16.60 -1.62 -12.82
CA ASN A 87 16.77 -1.06 -14.15
C ASN A 87 17.45 -2.09 -15.06
N ALA A 88 16.96 -2.26 -16.28
CA ALA A 88 17.46 -3.25 -17.23
C ALA A 88 18.97 -3.13 -17.51
N SER A 89 19.55 -1.92 -17.39
CA SER A 89 21.00 -1.71 -17.57
C SER A 89 21.87 -2.46 -16.56
N THR A 90 21.28 -2.95 -15.44
CA THR A 90 22.00 -3.77 -14.46
C THR A 90 22.27 -5.19 -14.96
N GLY A 91 21.50 -5.67 -15.94
CA GLY A 91 21.58 -7.03 -16.45
C GLY A 91 21.20 -8.12 -15.46
N LEU A 92 20.57 -7.77 -14.32
CA LEU A 92 20.22 -8.72 -13.27
C LEU A 92 19.08 -9.64 -13.72
N PRO A 93 19.25 -10.96 -13.60
CA PRO A 93 18.16 -11.92 -13.83
C PRO A 93 17.22 -11.98 -12.63
N ARG A 94 16.02 -12.52 -12.84
CA ARG A 94 15.14 -12.93 -11.74
C ARG A 94 15.77 -14.07 -10.93
N SER A 95 15.72 -13.95 -9.62
CA SER A 95 16.24 -14.93 -8.66
C SER A 95 15.12 -15.50 -7.80
N GLU A 96 15.24 -16.76 -7.41
CA GLU A 96 14.38 -17.40 -6.40
C GLU A 96 14.76 -16.97 -4.99
N GLU A 97 16.05 -16.74 -4.73
CA GLU A 97 16.57 -16.26 -3.45
C GLU A 97 16.88 -14.75 -3.55
N PHE A 98 16.92 -14.10 -2.38
CA PHE A 98 17.28 -12.67 -2.31
C PHE A 98 18.68 -12.45 -2.89
N PRO A 99 18.84 -11.64 -3.95
CA PRO A 99 20.09 -11.53 -4.71
C PRO A 99 21.11 -10.59 -4.04
N ALA A 100 21.45 -10.85 -2.77
CA ALA A 100 22.25 -9.97 -1.92
C ALA A 100 23.55 -9.51 -2.57
N ASP A 101 24.38 -10.44 -3.04
CA ASP A 101 25.70 -10.10 -3.61
C ASP A 101 25.60 -9.30 -4.91
N ALA A 102 24.52 -9.48 -5.65
CA ALA A 102 24.30 -8.80 -6.92
C ALA A 102 23.83 -7.35 -6.79
N ILE A 103 23.17 -7.00 -5.65
CA ILE A 103 22.55 -5.68 -5.48
C ILE A 103 23.22 -4.77 -4.45
N LYS A 104 24.06 -5.30 -3.55
CA LYS A 104 24.65 -4.56 -2.42
C LYS A 104 25.40 -3.28 -2.82
N ASP A 105 26.00 -3.25 -4.01
CA ASP A 105 26.79 -2.12 -4.52
C ASP A 105 26.01 -1.22 -5.50
N LEU A 106 24.71 -1.51 -5.69
CA LEU A 106 23.83 -0.71 -6.53
C LEU A 106 23.13 0.39 -5.72
N THR A 107 22.65 1.42 -6.42
CA THR A 107 21.74 2.40 -5.81
C THR A 107 20.38 1.77 -5.56
N PHE A 108 19.82 2.01 -4.37
CA PHE A 108 18.55 1.42 -3.96
C PHE A 108 17.58 2.47 -3.43
N THR A 109 16.30 2.31 -3.72
CA THR A 109 15.22 3.11 -3.12
C THR A 109 14.12 2.24 -2.53
N PHE A 110 13.71 2.60 -1.32
CA PHE A 110 12.38 2.25 -0.82
C PHE A 110 11.31 3.16 -1.41
N GLY A 111 10.04 2.80 -1.21
CA GLY A 111 8.91 3.71 -1.37
C GLY A 111 8.81 4.71 -0.22
N SER A 112 7.58 5.07 0.19
CA SER A 112 7.37 5.94 1.35
C SER A 112 7.90 5.33 2.65
N PRO A 113 8.53 6.11 3.56
CA PRO A 113 9.07 5.61 4.82
C PRO A 113 8.06 4.88 5.72
N SER A 114 6.77 5.19 5.60
CA SER A 114 5.68 4.55 6.38
C SER A 114 4.89 3.51 5.58
N SER A 115 5.37 3.12 4.40
CA SER A 115 4.76 2.06 3.60
C SER A 115 5.11 0.67 4.16
N THR A 116 4.13 -0.23 4.20
CA THR A 116 4.34 -1.65 4.51
C THR A 116 5.14 -2.31 3.40
N SER A 117 4.57 -2.36 2.21
CA SER A 117 5.11 -3.06 1.04
C SER A 117 6.23 -2.30 0.32
N GLY A 118 6.30 -0.97 0.46
CA GLY A 118 7.37 -0.17 -0.13
C GLY A 118 8.58 0.02 0.79
N ARG A 119 8.45 -0.26 2.10
CA ARG A 119 9.55 -0.06 3.04
C ARG A 119 9.66 -1.14 4.11
N LEU A 120 8.68 -1.29 4.99
CA LEU A 120 8.80 -2.12 6.20
C LEU A 120 9.13 -3.58 5.87
N MET A 121 8.35 -4.21 5.00
CA MET A 121 8.54 -5.61 4.65
C MET A 121 9.76 -5.86 3.77
N PRO A 122 10.05 -5.04 2.73
CA PRO A 122 11.33 -5.11 2.04
C PRO A 122 12.54 -5.02 2.96
N GLU A 123 12.55 -4.07 3.92
CA GLU A 123 13.64 -3.96 4.89
C GLU A 123 13.74 -5.16 5.81
N TYR A 124 12.60 -5.69 6.28
CA TYR A 124 12.55 -6.91 7.07
C TYR A 124 13.20 -8.09 6.32
N PHE A 125 12.88 -8.27 5.05
CA PHE A 125 13.45 -9.36 4.25
C PHE A 125 14.92 -9.13 3.89
N ILE A 126 15.37 -7.90 3.66
CA ILE A 126 16.79 -7.57 3.55
C ILE A 126 17.52 -8.02 4.82
N LYS A 127 16.99 -7.64 5.99
CA LYS A 127 17.58 -8.02 7.27
C LYS A 127 17.57 -9.52 7.53
N GLN A 128 16.47 -10.19 7.18
CA GLN A 128 16.38 -11.66 7.29
C GLN A 128 17.41 -12.38 6.41
N SER A 129 17.62 -11.92 5.18
CA SER A 129 18.51 -12.55 4.21
C SER A 129 19.99 -12.23 4.45
N THR A 130 20.29 -11.07 5.07
CA THR A 130 21.66 -10.55 5.16
C THR A 130 22.17 -10.40 6.60
N GLY A 131 21.29 -10.41 7.59
CA GLY A 131 21.58 -10.09 8.99
C GLY A 131 21.81 -8.59 9.25
N LYS A 132 21.66 -7.71 8.25
CA LYS A 132 21.96 -6.28 8.32
C LYS A 132 20.70 -5.45 8.03
N SER A 133 20.65 -4.21 8.57
CA SER A 133 19.68 -3.22 8.10
C SER A 133 19.99 -2.85 6.64
N ALA A 134 19.04 -2.20 5.95
CA ALA A 134 19.27 -1.78 4.57
C ALA A 134 20.44 -0.79 4.47
N GLU A 135 20.56 0.15 5.42
CA GLU A 135 21.64 1.13 5.49
C GLU A 135 23.02 0.50 5.73
N GLU A 136 23.08 -0.65 6.43
CA GLU A 136 24.32 -1.40 6.66
C GLU A 136 24.64 -2.35 5.50
N PHE A 137 23.62 -2.76 4.74
CA PHE A 137 23.74 -3.72 3.65
C PHE A 137 24.19 -3.06 2.34
N PHE A 138 23.52 -1.97 1.94
CA PHE A 138 23.88 -1.27 0.72
C PHE A 138 25.11 -0.40 0.93
N SER A 139 26.07 -0.48 0.01
CA SER A 139 27.28 0.34 0.04
C SER A 139 27.03 1.82 -0.33
N LYS A 140 25.87 2.13 -0.91
CA LYS A 140 25.40 3.47 -1.25
C LYS A 140 24.25 3.88 -0.38
N GLU A 141 24.04 5.19 -0.22
CA GLU A 141 22.93 5.74 0.57
C GLU A 141 21.57 5.21 0.09
N VAL A 142 20.80 4.69 1.04
CA VAL A 142 19.44 4.21 0.79
C VAL A 142 18.50 5.39 0.58
N GLN A 143 17.78 5.38 -0.53
CA GLN A 143 16.86 6.44 -0.90
C GLN A 143 15.41 6.11 -0.52
N PHE A 144 14.56 7.14 -0.49
CA PHE A 144 13.13 7.00 -0.22
C PHE A 144 12.32 7.87 -1.18
N GLN A 145 11.21 7.32 -1.68
CA GLN A 145 10.23 8.07 -2.45
C GLN A 145 9.22 8.74 -1.50
N LYS A 146 9.46 10.00 -1.16
CA LYS A 146 8.66 10.75 -0.17
C LYS A 146 7.28 11.16 -0.70
N SER A 147 7.12 11.26 -2.02
CA SER A 147 5.87 11.54 -2.70
C SER A 147 5.68 10.60 -3.88
N GLY A 148 4.42 10.27 -4.24
CA GLY A 148 4.11 9.36 -5.34
C GLY A 148 4.34 7.88 -5.03
N GLY A 149 4.86 7.55 -3.85
CA GLY A 149 4.95 6.19 -3.31
C GLY A 149 5.49 5.15 -4.28
N HIS A 150 4.71 4.11 -4.54
CA HIS A 150 5.08 3.01 -5.42
C HIS A 150 5.25 3.42 -6.90
N VAL A 151 4.40 4.33 -7.39
CA VAL A 151 4.51 4.84 -8.77
C VAL A 151 5.84 5.54 -8.97
N ALA A 152 6.25 6.41 -8.04
CA ALA A 152 7.53 7.11 -8.12
C ALA A 152 8.72 6.14 -8.05
N THR A 153 8.63 5.05 -7.27
CA THR A 153 9.66 4.00 -7.24
C THR A 153 9.82 3.34 -8.61
N ALA A 154 8.70 2.94 -9.24
CA ALA A 154 8.73 2.31 -10.57
C ALA A 154 9.30 3.25 -11.64
N GLU A 155 8.82 4.52 -11.65
CA GLU A 155 9.31 5.56 -12.57
C GLU A 155 10.81 5.80 -12.42
N ALA A 156 11.31 5.90 -11.17
CA ALA A 156 12.74 6.12 -10.89
C ALA A 156 13.62 4.95 -11.35
N VAL A 157 13.18 3.71 -11.14
CA VAL A 157 13.90 2.52 -11.60
C VAL A 157 13.85 2.43 -13.13
N GLN A 158 12.69 2.59 -13.75
CA GLN A 158 12.55 2.56 -15.20
C GLN A 158 13.42 3.62 -15.90
N ALA A 159 13.48 4.82 -15.32
CA ALA A 159 14.32 5.92 -15.85
C ALA A 159 15.81 5.73 -15.58
N GLY A 160 16.23 4.77 -14.77
CA GLY A 160 17.63 4.56 -14.38
C GLY A 160 18.16 5.59 -13.37
N SER A 161 17.30 6.41 -12.78
CA SER A 161 17.69 7.35 -11.70
C SER A 161 18.15 6.61 -10.45
N VAL A 162 17.64 5.42 -10.23
CA VAL A 162 18.06 4.45 -9.22
C VAL A 162 18.08 3.06 -9.85
N GLN A 163 19.02 2.22 -9.43
CA GLN A 163 19.24 0.93 -10.08
C GLN A 163 18.30 -0.17 -9.58
N VAL A 164 17.93 -0.14 -8.30
CA VAL A 164 17.05 -1.14 -7.67
C VAL A 164 16.03 -0.44 -6.80
N GLY A 165 14.80 -0.96 -6.74
CA GLY A 165 13.75 -0.44 -5.88
C GLY A 165 12.80 -1.52 -5.40
N ALA A 166 12.10 -1.24 -4.30
CA ALA A 166 11.06 -2.11 -3.76
C ALA A 166 9.66 -1.49 -3.95
N ILE A 167 8.74 -2.27 -4.52
CA ILE A 167 7.39 -1.82 -4.89
C ILE A 167 6.36 -2.89 -4.54
N ASN A 168 5.12 -2.51 -4.22
CA ASN A 168 4.06 -3.50 -4.09
C ASN A 168 3.69 -4.10 -5.46
N PHE A 169 3.34 -5.37 -5.46
CA PHE A 169 3.06 -6.12 -6.68
C PHE A 169 1.86 -5.57 -7.46
N LYS A 170 0.77 -5.17 -6.79
CA LYS A 170 -0.46 -4.68 -7.45
C LYS A 170 -0.21 -3.38 -8.22
N THR A 171 0.56 -2.44 -7.64
CA THR A 171 0.90 -1.21 -8.37
C THR A 171 1.79 -1.52 -9.57
N TYR A 172 2.78 -2.39 -9.41
CA TYR A 172 3.63 -2.81 -10.53
C TYR A 172 2.80 -3.42 -11.65
N ASP A 173 1.98 -4.44 -11.34
CA ASP A 173 1.17 -5.16 -12.31
C ASP A 173 0.15 -4.22 -13.01
N SER A 174 -0.49 -3.32 -12.25
CA SER A 174 -1.40 -2.32 -12.81
C SER A 174 -0.69 -1.34 -13.75
N MET A 175 0.50 -0.86 -13.38
CA MET A 175 1.28 0.05 -14.23
C MET A 175 1.72 -0.62 -15.53
N VAL A 176 2.07 -1.91 -15.49
CA VAL A 176 2.40 -2.70 -16.69
C VAL A 176 1.14 -2.87 -17.56
N ALA A 177 0.01 -3.26 -16.99
CA ALA A 177 -1.25 -3.43 -17.71
C ALA A 177 -1.73 -2.12 -18.38
N ASP A 178 -1.51 -0.99 -17.72
CA ASP A 178 -1.83 0.36 -18.24
C ASP A 178 -0.80 0.90 -19.25
N GLY A 179 0.29 0.17 -19.51
CA GLY A 179 1.39 0.65 -20.38
C GLY A 179 2.21 1.80 -19.79
N LYS A 180 2.10 2.05 -18.49
CA LYS A 180 2.85 3.10 -17.76
C LYS A 180 4.22 2.64 -17.31
N LEU A 181 4.42 1.33 -17.19
CA LEU A 181 5.68 0.69 -16.84
C LEU A 181 6.02 -0.38 -17.88
N ASP A 182 7.24 -0.33 -18.37
CA ASP A 182 7.80 -1.32 -19.29
C ASP A 182 8.57 -2.38 -18.49
N PRO A 183 8.07 -3.64 -18.41
CA PRO A 183 8.72 -4.69 -17.66
C PRO A 183 10.09 -5.09 -18.23
N GLU A 184 10.39 -4.74 -19.49
CA GLU A 184 11.73 -4.94 -20.05
C GLU A 184 12.73 -3.89 -19.55
N LYS A 185 12.27 -2.68 -19.17
CA LYS A 185 13.11 -1.63 -18.60
C LYS A 185 13.25 -1.69 -17.09
N ALA A 186 12.25 -2.23 -16.42
CA ALA A 186 12.23 -2.40 -14.96
C ALA A 186 11.80 -3.83 -14.58
N PRO A 187 12.59 -4.86 -14.95
CA PRO A 187 12.26 -6.26 -14.63
C PRO A 187 12.22 -6.55 -13.13
N ILE A 188 11.38 -7.51 -12.76
CA ILE A 188 11.34 -8.08 -11.41
C ILE A 188 12.55 -8.98 -11.22
N ILE A 189 13.39 -8.67 -10.25
CA ILE A 189 14.58 -9.47 -9.92
C ILE A 189 14.36 -10.40 -8.72
N TRP A 190 13.40 -10.07 -7.85
CA TRP A 190 13.04 -10.93 -6.72
C TRP A 190 11.63 -10.60 -6.20
N VAL A 191 10.96 -11.62 -5.66
CA VAL A 191 9.63 -11.53 -5.05
C VAL A 191 9.73 -11.94 -3.60
N THR A 192 9.22 -11.11 -2.69
CA THR A 192 9.21 -11.45 -1.25
C THR A 192 8.28 -12.63 -0.96
N PRO A 193 8.50 -13.36 0.14
CA PRO A 193 7.44 -14.17 0.74
C PRO A 193 6.18 -13.35 1.03
N ASP A 194 5.04 -14.02 1.20
CA ASP A 194 3.75 -13.41 1.47
C ASP A 194 3.71 -12.80 2.89
N TYR A 195 2.93 -11.73 3.04
CA TYR A 195 2.64 -11.05 4.30
C TYR A 195 1.28 -10.35 4.24
N ALA A 196 0.69 -10.00 5.39
CA ALA A 196 -0.55 -9.22 5.42
C ALA A 196 -0.26 -7.73 5.19
N ASP A 197 -1.08 -7.06 4.35
CA ASP A 197 -0.92 -5.61 4.10
C ASP A 197 -2.26 -4.86 4.26
N TYR A 198 -2.89 -4.42 3.19
CA TYR A 198 -3.94 -3.41 3.25
C TYR A 198 -5.19 -3.84 4.02
N ASN A 199 -5.83 -2.86 4.67
CA ASN A 199 -7.08 -3.05 5.39
C ASN A 199 -7.89 -1.73 5.52
N LEU A 200 -9.21 -1.86 5.63
CA LEU A 200 -10.12 -0.80 6.05
C LEU A 200 -10.23 -0.83 7.57
N THR A 201 -9.68 0.18 8.20
CA THR A 201 -9.80 0.39 9.64
C THR A 201 -10.81 1.50 9.92
N VAL A 202 -11.70 1.27 10.89
CA VAL A 202 -12.73 2.20 11.35
C VAL A 202 -12.51 2.61 12.80
N HIS A 203 -12.98 3.82 13.11
CA HIS A 203 -13.04 4.33 14.48
C HIS A 203 -14.17 3.62 15.25
N GLY A 204 -13.89 3.13 16.46
CA GLY A 204 -14.89 2.42 17.26
C GLY A 204 -16.08 3.27 17.71
N ASP A 205 -15.98 4.60 17.62
CA ASP A 205 -17.03 5.51 17.99
C ASP A 205 -18.17 5.61 16.95
N LEU A 206 -18.05 4.96 15.79
CA LEU A 206 -19.11 4.96 14.78
C LEU A 206 -20.43 4.39 15.32
N ASP A 207 -20.40 3.33 16.13
CA ASP A 207 -21.61 2.78 16.74
C ASP A 207 -22.28 3.77 17.72
N LYS A 208 -21.51 4.63 18.38
CA LYS A 208 -22.06 5.70 19.23
C LYS A 208 -22.75 6.80 18.43
N HIS A 209 -22.26 7.09 17.21
CA HIS A 209 -22.79 8.16 16.36
C HIS A 209 -23.98 7.72 15.52
N PHE A 210 -23.96 6.48 15.01
CA PHE A 210 -24.94 5.98 14.05
C PHE A 210 -25.85 4.87 14.59
N GLY A 211 -25.66 4.46 15.85
CA GLY A 211 -26.41 3.39 16.52
C GLY A 211 -25.65 2.08 16.57
N GLU A 212 -26.01 1.26 17.57
CA GLU A 212 -25.42 -0.07 17.80
C GLU A 212 -25.52 -0.96 16.55
N GLY A 213 -24.42 -1.62 16.19
CA GLY A 213 -24.33 -2.50 15.02
C GLY A 213 -24.07 -1.77 13.70
N PHE A 214 -23.85 -0.45 13.71
CA PHE A 214 -23.52 0.29 12.47
C PHE A 214 -22.22 -0.20 11.82
N ILE A 215 -21.19 -0.49 12.63
CA ILE A 215 -19.91 -0.98 12.11
C ILE A 215 -20.07 -2.34 11.42
N ASP A 216 -20.90 -3.22 11.98
CA ASP A 216 -21.19 -4.54 11.39
C ASP A 216 -21.99 -4.41 10.09
N LYS A 217 -22.96 -3.47 10.04
CA LYS A 217 -23.67 -3.11 8.79
C LYS A 217 -22.70 -2.56 7.73
N LEU A 218 -21.79 -1.67 8.12
CA LEU A 218 -20.76 -1.11 7.24
C LEU A 218 -19.85 -2.22 6.70
N GLN A 219 -19.35 -3.12 7.53
CA GLN A 219 -18.56 -4.27 7.12
C GLN A 219 -19.31 -5.13 6.10
N LYS A 220 -20.57 -5.47 6.38
CA LYS A 220 -21.41 -6.26 5.49
C LYS A 220 -21.57 -5.59 4.13
N VAL A 221 -21.89 -4.29 4.09
CA VAL A 221 -22.04 -3.51 2.86
C VAL A 221 -20.74 -3.52 2.03
N LEU A 222 -19.59 -3.42 2.67
CA LEU A 222 -18.28 -3.45 1.99
C LEU A 222 -17.95 -4.84 1.44
N VAL A 223 -18.16 -5.88 2.24
CA VAL A 223 -17.81 -7.27 1.87
C VAL A 223 -18.74 -7.84 0.80
N GLU A 224 -20.03 -7.44 0.81
CA GLU A 224 -21.01 -7.84 -0.19
C GLU A 224 -20.98 -6.97 -1.47
N CYS A 225 -20.06 -6.01 -1.57
CA CYS A 225 -19.92 -5.15 -2.74
C CYS A 225 -19.39 -5.93 -3.94
N GLU A 226 -20.18 -5.98 -5.02
CA GLU A 226 -19.80 -6.57 -6.32
C GLU A 226 -19.59 -5.50 -7.40
N ASP A 227 -19.81 -4.22 -7.07
CA ASP A 227 -19.62 -3.11 -8.01
C ASP A 227 -18.12 -2.88 -8.29
N LYS A 228 -17.72 -3.19 -9.52
CA LYS A 228 -16.32 -3.07 -9.95
C LYS A 228 -15.79 -1.64 -9.88
N GLU A 229 -16.63 -0.63 -10.11
CA GLU A 229 -16.20 0.77 -10.01
C GLU A 229 -15.92 1.16 -8.56
N VAL A 230 -16.70 0.62 -7.61
CA VAL A 230 -16.45 0.78 -6.18
C VAL A 230 -15.16 0.05 -5.76
N LEU A 231 -14.98 -1.19 -6.21
CA LEU A 231 -13.80 -2.01 -5.88
C LEU A 231 -12.50 -1.46 -6.47
N LYS A 232 -12.56 -0.74 -7.59
CA LYS A 232 -11.42 0.01 -8.13
C LYS A 232 -10.83 1.03 -7.13
N ALA A 233 -11.64 1.56 -6.19
CA ALA A 233 -11.15 2.45 -5.13
C ALA A 233 -10.00 1.80 -4.33
N PHE A 234 -10.04 0.49 -4.19
CA PHE A 234 -9.08 -0.29 -3.43
C PHE A 234 -8.03 -1.00 -4.31
N ASN A 235 -8.18 -0.93 -5.63
CA ASN A 235 -7.43 -1.77 -6.57
C ASN A 235 -7.53 -3.27 -6.22
N ARG A 236 -8.76 -3.72 -5.93
CA ARG A 236 -9.09 -5.11 -5.56
C ARG A 236 -10.31 -5.59 -6.34
N ASP A 237 -10.38 -6.89 -6.53
CA ASP A 237 -11.51 -7.52 -7.21
C ASP A 237 -12.63 -7.88 -6.24
N LYS A 238 -12.30 -8.01 -4.95
CA LYS A 238 -13.23 -8.34 -3.87
C LYS A 238 -12.71 -7.84 -2.53
N LEU A 239 -13.64 -7.53 -1.62
CA LEU A 239 -13.35 -7.35 -0.20
C LEU A 239 -13.81 -8.57 0.61
N ILE A 240 -13.04 -8.89 1.64
CA ILE A 240 -13.32 -9.95 2.62
C ILE A 240 -13.25 -9.35 4.04
N PRO A 241 -13.83 -9.99 5.07
CA PRO A 241 -13.62 -9.56 6.46
C PRO A 241 -12.12 -9.53 6.81
N ALA A 242 -11.71 -8.54 7.62
CA ALA A 242 -10.34 -8.42 8.12
C ALA A 242 -10.22 -9.00 9.53
#